data_d00b73eb8d48948d776b8f82281b8511
#
_entry.id   d00b73eb8d48948d776b8f82281b8511
#
_cell.length_a   1.000
_cell.length_b   1.000
_cell.length_c   1.000
_cell.angle_alpha   90.00
_cell.angle_beta   90.00
_cell.angle_gamma   90.00
#
_symmetry.space_group_name_H-M   'P 1'
#
loop_
_entity.id
_entity.type
_entity.pdbx_description
1 polymer ?
#
loop_
_entity_poly.entity_id
_entity_poly.type
_entity_poly.pdbx_seq_one_letter_code
_entity_poly.pdbx_strand_id
1 'polypeptide(L)'
;VETHGNRNADGGGGAPGFGNGLPNPRNGVPGGGSSVPGRAAGSGPGDGTGAPAPTASAGSAPSAGSSAAPVAAHPPVVGLAVSQRMYLPAGGGAQDLHAILTVRVEGVSGIEGADPGGAAPAPSLAEVLVVDCSASMKAPEKKIRAARQAAVTALKALPDGTPFAVVKGTHRAETVYPPSGPMRPASAQTRAEAERAVYAMMAGGGTCVGNWLSLAGELLAEQGAPIPHVLMLTDGRNEHDDRNPLAGVLDTWQGRFVCDAWGIGREWDARLLVRVTSRLHGSAYAVREESELPSAYDDLITGLLAKSLPELEIRVLISPGTRLRYLRQMFPTEGNPPQTEDGRAIAFTTRAWGNEVRRYQLCLTVDPAGRELGEDLQAALVEVAVPGAPPGSPAGSVSPGSLSVRLPPAQPCVVQWTDDPVLARTANEEVDHFAKHRQLGDTVALAADAFRLGRRNEAVTLLGVAVSLAHELGAQTQLAELQRIVEIRDPAAGHVVLRDGVQQIDFEYLITMSTHTTQGPTADGRPAGGVTVQPVAGLTDCPNCHVRVPSTAKFCPNCRHLLAPRVEAP
;
A
#
# COMPACT_ATOMS: atom_id res chain seq x y z
N VAL A 1 51.15 -5.71 -25.96
CA VAL A 1 52.11 -4.78 -26.53
C VAL A 1 51.89 -3.47 -25.85
N GLU A 2 52.60 -3.28 -24.77
CA GLU A 2 53.59 -2.21 -24.48
C GLU A 2 53.01 -0.81 -24.44
N THR A 3 53.03 -0.15 -23.33
CA THR A 3 53.97 0.30 -22.29
C THR A 3 54.24 1.81 -22.37
N HIS A 4 54.39 2.39 -21.21
CA HIS A 4 55.01 3.67 -20.82
C HIS A 4 54.14 4.93 -20.91
N GLY A 5 54.09 5.75 -19.94
CA GLY A 5 54.85 5.97 -18.70
C GLY A 5 54.96 7.45 -18.38
N ASN A 6 54.51 7.76 -17.22
CA ASN A 6 55.17 8.62 -16.20
C ASN A 6 55.58 10.07 -16.50
N ARG A 7 55.22 10.92 -15.57
CA ARG A 7 55.95 11.92 -14.73
C ARG A 7 55.39 13.32 -14.66
N ASN A 8 54.95 13.64 -13.44
CA ASN A 8 55.38 14.71 -12.52
C ASN A 8 55.75 16.09 -13.07
N ALA A 9 55.15 17.12 -12.45
CA ALA A 9 55.80 18.15 -11.62
C ALA A 9 54.84 19.32 -11.41
N ASP A 10 54.43 19.61 -10.19
CA ASP A 10 54.96 20.66 -9.25
C ASP A 10 54.76 22.10 -9.66
N GLY A 11 54.23 22.86 -8.68
CA GLY A 11 54.30 24.34 -8.49
C GLY A 11 52.91 24.91 -8.25
N GLY A 12 52.49 25.40 -7.11
CA GLY A 12 53.19 26.11 -6.07
C GLY A 12 52.72 27.55 -6.06
N GLY A 13 52.13 28.01 -4.96
CA GLY A 13 51.87 29.41 -4.64
C GLY A 13 50.40 29.80 -4.71
N GLY A 14 49.75 30.32 -3.70
CA GLY A 14 50.08 31.12 -2.56
C GLY A 14 48.83 31.94 -2.26
N ALA A 15 48.33 31.90 -1.06
CA ALA A 15 47.30 32.78 -0.55
C ALA A 15 47.78 34.25 -0.45
N PRO A 16 46.89 35.24 -0.33
CA PRO A 16 46.72 35.80 1.01
C PRO A 16 45.30 36.11 1.44
N GLY A 17 45.08 35.97 2.74
CA GLY A 17 43.89 36.40 3.45
C GLY A 17 43.91 37.92 3.79
N PHE A 18 42.73 38.40 4.06
CA PHE A 18 42.39 39.58 4.89
C PHE A 18 40.99 39.26 5.43
N GLY A 19 40.69 39.29 6.60
CA GLY A 19 40.92 39.92 7.86
C GLY A 19 39.94 41.06 8.12
N ASN A 20 39.17 40.98 9.23
CA ASN A 20 38.42 42.02 9.94
C ASN A 20 37.02 42.36 9.42
N GLY A 21 35.99 42.49 10.21
CA GLY A 21 35.84 42.68 11.65
C GLY A 21 34.36 43.03 11.91
N LEU A 22 33.85 42.59 13.01
CA LEU A 22 32.60 42.98 13.64
C LEU A 22 32.48 44.50 13.90
N PRO A 23 31.29 45.10 14.07
CA PRO A 23 30.70 45.08 15.40
C PRO A 23 29.16 44.97 15.50
N ASN A 24 28.76 44.44 16.62
CA ASN A 24 27.45 44.53 17.24
C ASN A 24 27.25 45.92 17.87
N PRO A 25 26.06 46.49 17.91
CA PRO A 25 25.65 47.08 19.18
C PRO A 25 24.28 46.65 19.70
N ARG A 26 24.33 46.49 21.00
CA ARG A 26 23.21 46.36 21.94
C ARG A 26 22.37 47.65 22.04
N ASN A 27 21.24 47.47 22.72
CA ASN A 27 20.33 48.38 23.44
C ASN A 27 19.07 48.78 22.63
N GLY A 28 17.89 48.77 23.18
CA GLY A 28 17.45 48.83 24.54
C GLY A 28 15.92 48.70 24.58
N VAL A 29 15.44 48.21 25.68
CA VAL A 29 14.04 48.23 26.14
C VAL A 29 13.76 49.61 26.75
N PRO A 30 12.56 50.16 26.71
CA PRO A 30 11.60 50.12 27.82
C PRO A 30 10.14 49.89 27.28
N GLY A 31 9.19 49.27 27.96
CA GLY A 31 8.79 49.42 29.36
C GLY A 31 7.46 50.19 29.45
N GLY A 32 6.45 49.59 30.04
CA GLY A 32 5.21 50.22 30.42
C GLY A 32 3.99 49.44 29.85
N GLY A 33 3.09 48.92 30.59
CA GLY A 33 2.73 49.02 31.97
C GLY A 33 1.21 49.09 32.07
N SER A 34 0.65 48.21 32.91
CA SER A 34 -0.64 48.38 33.64
C SER A 34 -1.93 48.26 32.82
N SER A 35 -2.95 47.58 33.20
CA SER A 35 -3.53 47.37 34.54
C SER A 35 -4.73 46.38 34.43
N VAL A 36 -4.83 45.57 35.46
CA VAL A 36 -6.07 44.91 35.87
C VAL A 36 -6.81 45.90 36.82
N PRO A 37 -8.11 45.97 36.92
CA PRO A 37 -8.86 45.32 37.98
C PRO A 37 -10.23 44.78 37.49
N GLY A 38 -10.95 43.87 38.11
CA GLY A 38 -11.11 43.48 39.46
C GLY A 38 -12.56 43.03 39.67
N ARG A 39 -12.73 41.92 40.33
CA ARG A 39 -13.71 41.54 41.35
C ARG A 39 -15.15 42.06 41.36
N ALA A 40 -16.10 41.10 41.53
CA ALA A 40 -17.10 40.98 42.61
C ALA A 40 -18.02 39.80 42.27
N ALA A 41 -18.20 38.69 42.99
CA ALA A 41 -18.71 38.46 44.35
C ALA A 41 -20.21 38.85 44.55
N GLY A 42 -21.04 37.83 44.84
CA GLY A 42 -22.41 37.93 45.30
C GLY A 42 -23.08 36.54 45.20
N SER A 43 -22.96 35.69 46.13
CA SER A 43 -23.72 35.28 47.33
C SER A 43 -25.23 35.09 47.13
N GLY A 44 -25.66 33.82 47.37
CA GLY A 44 -26.97 33.18 47.49
C GLY A 44 -27.98 33.88 48.42
N PRO A 45 -28.94 33.20 49.09
CA PRO A 45 -29.51 31.87 49.00
C PRO A 45 -31.07 31.92 48.95
N GLY A 46 -31.76 30.80 48.97
CA GLY A 46 -33.23 30.76 49.23
C GLY A 46 -33.84 29.41 48.86
N ASP A 47 -33.92 28.62 49.78
CA ASP A 47 -35.01 27.87 50.45
C ASP A 47 -36.28 27.59 49.65
N GLY A 48 -36.70 26.33 49.73
CA GLY A 48 -38.06 26.09 50.18
C GLY A 48 -38.81 24.93 49.51
N THR A 49 -38.94 23.83 50.26
CA THR A 49 -40.16 22.99 50.42
C THR A 49 -40.67 22.24 49.14
N GLY A 50 -40.91 20.98 49.14
CA GLY A 50 -41.66 20.10 49.97
C GLY A 50 -42.02 18.87 49.17
N ALA A 51 -41.85 17.68 49.71
CA ALA A 51 -42.38 16.41 49.27
C ALA A 51 -43.89 16.36 49.18
N PRO A 52 -44.58 15.38 48.58
CA PRO A 52 -44.50 14.00 49.04
C PRO A 52 -44.47 12.91 47.90
N ALA A 53 -44.05 11.75 48.29
CA ALA A 53 -44.19 10.51 47.55
C ALA A 53 -45.63 10.02 47.42
N PRO A 54 -45.94 9.21 46.42
CA PRO A 54 -46.91 8.16 46.57
C PRO A 54 -46.37 6.75 46.33
N THR A 55 -46.57 5.96 47.34
CA THR A 55 -46.98 4.54 47.44
C THR A 55 -46.72 3.61 46.25
N ALA A 56 -46.03 2.53 46.60
CA ALA A 56 -45.86 1.29 45.86
C ALA A 56 -47.18 0.69 45.36
N SER A 57 -47.23 0.29 44.10
CA SER A 57 -48.16 -0.71 43.60
C SER A 57 -47.35 -1.81 42.94
N ALA A 58 -47.52 -3.02 43.47
CA ALA A 58 -46.97 -4.27 42.92
C ALA A 58 -47.63 -4.56 41.56
N GLY A 59 -46.80 -4.70 40.54
CA GLY A 59 -47.21 -5.09 39.20
C GLY A 59 -46.18 -5.97 38.52
N SER A 60 -46.47 -7.24 38.46
CA SER A 60 -46.10 -8.24 37.46
C SER A 60 -44.67 -8.22 36.88
N ALA A 61 -43.91 -9.26 37.12
CA ALA A 61 -42.67 -9.62 36.42
C ALA A 61 -42.90 -9.64 34.91
N PRO A 62 -42.02 -9.04 34.10
CA PRO A 62 -42.00 -9.32 32.67
C PRO A 62 -41.24 -10.65 32.44
N SER A 63 -41.89 -11.48 31.66
CA SER A 63 -41.43 -12.70 31.06
C SER A 63 -40.02 -12.59 30.50
N ALA A 64 -39.27 -13.68 30.63
CA ALA A 64 -37.98 -13.93 30.06
C ALA A 64 -37.82 -13.34 28.67
N GLY A 65 -36.90 -12.41 28.53
CA GLY A 65 -36.45 -11.87 27.27
C GLY A 65 -35.84 -13.02 26.45
N SER A 66 -36.37 -13.20 25.28
CA SER A 66 -35.85 -14.00 24.21
C SER A 66 -34.34 -13.69 24.05
N SER A 67 -33.49 -14.65 24.41
CA SER A 67 -32.10 -14.65 24.03
C SER A 67 -32.09 -14.61 22.50
N ALA A 68 -31.75 -13.46 21.93
CA ALA A 68 -31.43 -13.38 20.51
C ALA A 68 -30.27 -14.35 20.27
N ALA A 69 -30.52 -15.38 19.49
CA ALA A 69 -29.47 -16.26 19.02
C ALA A 69 -28.34 -15.41 18.38
N PRO A 70 -27.07 -15.73 18.58
CA PRO A 70 -25.97 -15.02 17.95
C PRO A 70 -26.23 -15.04 16.44
N VAL A 71 -26.28 -13.86 15.82
CA VAL A 71 -26.35 -13.71 14.36
C VAL A 71 -25.14 -14.44 13.82
N ALA A 72 -25.36 -15.57 13.12
CA ALA A 72 -24.30 -16.32 12.50
C ALA A 72 -23.51 -15.35 11.59
N ALA A 73 -22.25 -15.16 11.89
CA ALA A 73 -21.37 -14.33 11.09
C ALA A 73 -21.36 -14.90 9.65
N HIS A 74 -21.84 -14.13 8.70
CA HIS A 74 -21.81 -14.54 7.31
C HIS A 74 -20.35 -14.62 6.84
N PRO A 75 -19.99 -15.65 6.05
CA PRO A 75 -18.64 -15.77 5.53
C PRO A 75 -18.30 -14.55 4.65
N PRO A 76 -17.03 -14.06 4.70
CA PRO A 76 -16.58 -13.01 3.79
C PRO A 76 -16.90 -13.34 2.34
N VAL A 77 -17.31 -12.34 1.58
CA VAL A 77 -17.63 -12.44 0.16
C VAL A 77 -16.55 -11.76 -0.65
N VAL A 78 -15.98 -12.48 -1.60
CA VAL A 78 -15.02 -11.94 -2.55
C VAL A 78 -15.71 -11.70 -3.89
N GLY A 79 -15.50 -10.51 -4.46
CA GLY A 79 -15.95 -10.15 -5.82
C GLY A 79 -14.75 -10.04 -6.76
N LEU A 80 -14.95 -10.38 -8.04
CA LEU A 80 -13.98 -10.17 -9.11
C LEU A 80 -14.70 -9.57 -10.32
N ALA A 81 -14.13 -8.46 -10.84
CA ALA A 81 -14.53 -7.87 -12.11
C ALA A 81 -13.31 -7.63 -12.99
N VAL A 82 -13.49 -7.75 -14.30
CA VAL A 82 -12.47 -7.49 -15.32
C VAL A 82 -12.94 -6.36 -16.22
N SER A 83 -12.16 -5.29 -16.32
CA SER A 83 -12.38 -4.18 -17.25
C SER A 83 -11.20 -4.13 -18.21
N GLN A 84 -11.46 -4.17 -19.51
CA GLN A 84 -10.39 -4.31 -20.50
C GLN A 84 -10.75 -3.66 -21.84
N ARG A 85 -9.73 -3.44 -22.67
CA ARG A 85 -9.92 -3.15 -24.08
C ARG A 85 -10.40 -4.42 -24.79
N MET A 86 -11.47 -4.30 -25.60
CA MET A 86 -12.03 -5.46 -26.30
C MET A 86 -11.40 -5.69 -27.68
N TYR A 87 -11.02 -4.62 -28.38
CA TYR A 87 -10.55 -4.69 -29.75
C TYR A 87 -9.05 -4.51 -29.86
N LEU A 88 -8.40 -5.40 -30.59
CA LEU A 88 -6.98 -5.32 -30.93
C LEU A 88 -6.80 -5.19 -32.44
N PRO A 89 -5.86 -4.35 -32.93
CA PRO A 89 -5.64 -4.19 -34.36
C PRO A 89 -5.08 -5.46 -34.98
N ALA A 90 -5.67 -5.89 -36.11
CA ALA A 90 -5.28 -7.11 -36.83
C ALA A 90 -3.97 -6.92 -37.63
N GLY A 91 -3.64 -5.67 -38.02
CA GLY A 91 -2.43 -5.34 -38.76
C GLY A 91 -1.23 -5.23 -37.85
N GLY A 92 -0.37 -6.26 -37.84
CA GLY A 92 0.86 -6.24 -37.04
C GLY A 92 1.14 -7.61 -36.41
N GLY A 93 2.18 -7.66 -35.58
CA GLY A 93 2.52 -8.86 -34.78
C GLY A 93 1.67 -8.95 -33.50
N ALA A 94 2.19 -9.67 -32.52
CA ALA A 94 1.56 -9.81 -31.22
C ALA A 94 1.28 -8.43 -30.57
N GLN A 95 0.11 -8.29 -29.96
CA GLN A 95 -0.40 -7.05 -29.35
C GLN A 95 -0.52 -7.19 -27.84
N ASP A 96 -0.31 -6.11 -27.11
CA ASP A 96 -0.50 -6.06 -25.68
C ASP A 96 -1.96 -5.74 -25.33
N LEU A 97 -2.57 -6.65 -24.56
CA LEU A 97 -3.87 -6.47 -23.94
C LEU A 97 -3.67 -6.02 -22.48
N HIS A 98 -4.23 -4.85 -22.16
CA HIS A 98 -4.28 -4.37 -20.78
C HIS A 98 -5.69 -4.55 -20.22
N ALA A 99 -5.78 -5.12 -19.02
CA ALA A 99 -7.01 -5.27 -18.26
C ALA A 99 -6.82 -4.79 -16.82
N ILE A 100 -7.87 -4.26 -16.23
CA ILE A 100 -7.94 -3.95 -14.80
C ILE A 100 -8.80 -5.00 -14.12
N LEU A 101 -8.19 -5.71 -13.17
CA LEU A 101 -8.88 -6.68 -12.31
C LEU A 101 -9.27 -5.95 -11.03
N THR A 102 -10.55 -5.87 -10.73
CA THR A 102 -11.05 -5.32 -9.47
C THR A 102 -11.43 -6.48 -8.56
N VAL A 103 -10.68 -6.65 -7.47
CA VAL A 103 -10.97 -7.60 -6.40
C VAL A 103 -11.54 -6.83 -5.23
N ARG A 104 -12.72 -7.23 -4.76
CA ARG A 104 -13.43 -6.66 -3.62
C ARG A 104 -13.64 -7.71 -2.56
N VAL A 105 -13.39 -7.38 -1.30
CA VAL A 105 -13.69 -8.24 -0.15
C VAL A 105 -14.66 -7.50 0.76
N GLU A 106 -15.75 -8.15 1.13
CA GLU A 106 -16.80 -7.61 2.00
C GLU A 106 -17.21 -8.66 3.05
N GLY A 107 -17.79 -8.19 4.17
CA GLY A 107 -18.28 -9.07 5.24
C GLY A 107 -17.15 -9.66 6.11
N VAL A 108 -15.95 -9.09 6.03
CA VAL A 108 -14.89 -9.38 6.98
C VAL A 108 -15.26 -8.74 8.30
N SER A 109 -15.64 -9.57 9.29
CA SER A 109 -15.89 -9.10 10.65
C SER A 109 -14.54 -8.88 11.33
N GLY A 110 -14.29 -7.67 11.82
CA GLY A 110 -13.21 -7.43 12.76
C GLY A 110 -13.36 -8.36 13.97
N ILE A 111 -12.30 -8.59 14.72
CA ILE A 111 -12.28 -9.42 15.92
C ILE A 111 -13.08 -8.72 17.05
N GLU A 112 -14.35 -8.42 16.81
CA GLU A 112 -15.30 -7.99 17.82
C GLU A 112 -16.16 -9.20 18.20
N GLY A 113 -15.91 -9.75 19.38
CA GLY A 113 -16.73 -10.79 19.97
C GLY A 113 -15.95 -11.99 20.47
N ALA A 114 -15.02 -11.80 21.41
CA ALA A 114 -14.58 -12.89 22.25
C ALA A 114 -15.79 -13.36 23.08
N ASP A 115 -16.21 -14.59 22.88
CA ASP A 115 -17.15 -15.29 23.75
C ASP A 115 -16.61 -15.17 25.20
N PRO A 116 -17.36 -14.66 26.18
CA PRO A 116 -16.85 -14.42 27.55
C PRO A 116 -16.32 -15.65 28.28
N GLY A 117 -16.39 -16.83 27.67
CA GLY A 117 -15.92 -18.11 28.22
C GLY A 117 -14.94 -18.89 27.34
N GLY A 118 -14.60 -18.40 26.14
CA GLY A 118 -13.64 -19.04 25.23
C GLY A 118 -12.20 -18.55 25.46
N ALA A 119 -11.20 -19.37 25.18
CA ALA A 119 -9.82 -18.92 25.09
C ALA A 119 -9.75 -17.78 24.08
N ALA A 120 -9.12 -16.64 24.43
CA ALA A 120 -8.94 -15.52 23.53
C ALA A 120 -8.33 -16.03 22.21
N PRO A 121 -8.92 -15.66 21.04
CA PRO A 121 -8.36 -16.07 19.76
C PRO A 121 -6.91 -15.62 19.67
N ALA A 122 -6.04 -16.45 19.10
CA ALA A 122 -4.65 -16.07 18.87
C ALA A 122 -4.59 -14.76 18.08
N PRO A 123 -3.72 -13.80 18.46
CA PRO A 123 -3.63 -12.52 17.76
C PRO A 123 -3.30 -12.74 16.30
N SER A 124 -4.09 -12.12 15.42
CA SER A 124 -3.88 -12.22 13.97
C SER A 124 -2.65 -11.45 13.50
N LEU A 125 -2.27 -10.38 14.20
CA LEU A 125 -1.15 -9.49 13.90
C LEU A 125 0.10 -9.86 14.71
N ALA A 126 1.26 -9.84 14.07
CA ALA A 126 2.56 -9.75 14.73
C ALA A 126 3.33 -8.55 14.18
N GLU A 127 3.95 -7.76 15.05
CA GLU A 127 4.55 -6.47 14.72
C GLU A 127 6.04 -6.42 15.01
N VAL A 128 6.86 -6.01 14.03
CA VAL A 128 8.26 -5.68 14.25
C VAL A 128 8.48 -4.19 13.96
N LEU A 129 8.86 -3.45 14.98
CA LEU A 129 9.25 -2.05 14.85
C LEU A 129 10.75 -1.95 14.55
N VAL A 130 11.10 -1.49 13.36
CA VAL A 130 12.48 -1.23 12.96
C VAL A 130 12.77 0.26 13.09
N VAL A 131 13.72 0.62 13.95
CA VAL A 131 14.08 2.01 14.20
C VAL A 131 15.50 2.27 13.72
N ASP A 132 15.62 3.19 12.76
CA ASP A 132 16.91 3.67 12.29
C ASP A 132 17.68 4.38 13.41
N CYS A 133 18.86 3.87 13.70
CA CYS A 133 19.81 4.44 14.64
C CYS A 133 21.19 4.69 13.98
N SER A 134 21.22 4.92 12.66
CA SER A 134 22.42 5.26 11.93
C SER A 134 23.04 6.58 12.40
N ALA A 135 24.25 6.90 11.93
CA ALA A 135 24.96 8.11 12.33
C ALA A 135 24.24 9.41 11.92
N SER A 136 23.45 9.38 10.83
CA SER A 136 22.61 10.51 10.38
C SER A 136 21.57 10.92 11.42
N MET A 137 21.11 9.96 12.23
CA MET A 137 20.16 10.21 13.34
C MET A 137 20.77 10.98 14.51
N LYS A 138 22.11 11.10 14.58
CA LYS A 138 22.79 11.77 15.69
C LYS A 138 22.70 13.30 15.62
N ALA A 139 22.66 13.87 14.43
CA ALA A 139 22.67 15.32 14.24
C ALA A 139 21.64 15.76 13.17
N PRO A 140 20.73 16.67 13.50
CA PRO A 140 20.48 17.21 14.83
C PRO A 140 19.88 16.15 15.78
N GLU A 141 20.16 16.24 17.07
CA GLU A 141 19.69 15.29 18.10
C GLU A 141 18.16 15.10 18.12
N LYS A 142 17.43 16.04 17.53
CA LYS A 142 15.98 15.96 17.33
C LYS A 142 15.53 14.75 16.53
N LYS A 143 16.34 14.26 15.56
CA LYS A 143 15.97 13.14 14.70
C LYS A 143 15.81 11.83 15.48
N ILE A 144 16.82 11.41 16.24
CA ILE A 144 16.73 10.19 17.06
C ILE A 144 15.65 10.32 18.13
N ARG A 145 15.39 11.53 18.62
CA ARG A 145 14.30 11.79 19.58
C ARG A 145 12.94 11.56 18.89
N ALA A 146 12.73 12.10 17.69
CA ALA A 146 11.51 11.91 16.92
C ALA A 146 11.28 10.43 16.59
N ALA A 147 12.30 9.70 16.14
CA ALA A 147 12.21 8.26 15.87
C ALA A 147 11.86 7.44 17.12
N ARG A 148 12.47 7.75 18.25
CA ARG A 148 12.11 7.11 19.53
C ARG A 148 10.68 7.43 19.95
N GLN A 149 10.25 8.69 19.80
CA GLN A 149 8.87 9.08 20.11
C GLN A 149 7.88 8.38 19.19
N ALA A 150 8.17 8.27 17.89
CA ALA A 150 7.36 7.52 16.93
C ALA A 150 7.24 6.04 17.34
N ALA A 151 8.38 5.40 17.64
CA ALA A 151 8.40 4.01 18.10
C ALA A 151 7.60 3.80 19.40
N VAL A 152 7.73 4.70 20.36
CA VAL A 152 6.97 4.65 21.63
C VAL A 152 5.48 4.84 21.39
N THR A 153 5.10 5.73 20.50
CA THR A 153 3.70 5.92 20.10
C THR A 153 3.15 4.64 19.47
N ALA A 154 3.93 4.03 18.57
CA ALA A 154 3.60 2.76 17.96
C ALA A 154 3.40 1.64 19.00
N LEU A 155 4.31 1.51 19.96
CA LEU A 155 4.21 0.54 21.04
C LEU A 155 2.93 0.71 21.89
N LYS A 156 2.54 1.95 22.16
CA LYS A 156 1.36 2.26 22.99
C LYS A 156 0.05 1.91 22.28
N ALA A 157 0.00 2.02 20.97
CA ALA A 157 -1.18 1.72 20.17
C ALA A 157 -1.35 0.21 19.87
N LEU A 158 -0.32 -0.63 20.06
CA LEU A 158 -0.45 -2.08 19.89
C LEU A 158 -1.52 -2.64 20.81
N PRO A 159 -2.49 -3.45 20.34
CA PRO A 159 -3.45 -4.14 21.18
C PRO A 159 -2.78 -5.15 22.13
N ASP A 160 -3.40 -5.39 23.29
CA ASP A 160 -2.94 -6.42 24.23
C ASP A 160 -2.93 -7.79 23.55
N GLY A 161 -1.89 -8.56 23.84
CA GLY A 161 -1.69 -9.90 23.25
C GLY A 161 -0.96 -9.91 21.91
N THR A 162 -0.84 -8.78 21.18
CA THR A 162 -0.09 -8.73 19.92
C THR A 162 1.38 -9.08 20.14
N PRO A 163 1.92 -10.13 19.52
CA PRO A 163 3.34 -10.42 19.55
C PRO A 163 4.13 -9.28 18.89
N PHE A 164 5.16 -8.79 19.57
CA PHE A 164 5.97 -7.71 18.98
C PHE A 164 7.44 -7.82 19.35
N ALA A 165 8.27 -7.18 18.52
CA ALA A 165 9.69 -6.98 18.74
C ALA A 165 10.11 -5.58 18.29
N VAL A 166 11.24 -5.10 18.82
CA VAL A 166 11.86 -3.85 18.40
C VAL A 166 13.27 -4.12 17.93
N VAL A 167 13.57 -3.69 16.73
CA VAL A 167 14.87 -3.83 16.05
C VAL A 167 15.52 -2.47 15.92
N LYS A 168 16.76 -2.37 16.40
CA LYS A 168 17.65 -1.24 16.14
C LYS A 168 18.38 -1.46 14.84
N GLY A 169 18.21 -0.55 13.89
CA GLY A 169 18.84 -0.56 12.59
C GLY A 169 20.07 0.35 12.53
N THR A 170 21.19 -0.21 12.09
CA THR A 170 22.43 0.51 11.73
C THR A 170 23.03 -0.19 10.51
N HIS A 171 24.35 -0.19 10.30
CA HIS A 171 25.01 -1.13 9.39
C HIS A 171 24.85 -2.60 9.86
N ARG A 172 24.35 -2.81 11.07
CA ARG A 172 23.90 -4.09 11.62
C ARG A 172 22.44 -3.94 12.05
N ALA A 173 21.76 -5.07 12.23
CA ALA A 173 20.46 -5.14 12.88
C ALA A 173 20.63 -5.84 14.25
N GLU A 174 19.91 -5.34 15.25
CA GLU A 174 19.96 -5.85 16.61
C GLU A 174 18.56 -5.82 17.22
N THR A 175 18.08 -6.95 17.74
CA THR A 175 16.84 -6.99 18.52
C THR A 175 17.11 -6.37 19.88
N VAL A 176 16.51 -5.22 20.17
CA VAL A 176 16.65 -4.52 21.46
C VAL A 176 15.52 -4.88 22.41
N TYR A 177 14.41 -5.35 21.90
CA TYR A 177 13.32 -5.93 22.68
C TYR A 177 12.61 -7.03 21.88
N PRO A 178 12.37 -8.20 22.46
CA PRO A 178 12.88 -8.63 23.77
C PRO A 178 14.40 -8.78 23.74
N PRO A 179 15.09 -8.71 24.89
CA PRO A 179 16.55 -8.84 24.94
C PRO A 179 17.06 -10.25 24.58
N SER A 180 16.17 -11.22 24.57
CA SER A 180 16.42 -12.59 24.14
C SER A 180 15.12 -13.37 23.99
N GLY A 181 15.15 -14.46 23.19
CA GLY A 181 14.00 -15.34 22.96
C GLY A 181 12.99 -14.79 21.94
N PRO A 182 11.82 -15.45 21.84
CA PRO A 182 10.80 -15.10 20.85
C PRO A 182 10.12 -13.74 21.13
N MET A 183 9.39 -13.24 20.16
CA MET A 183 8.57 -12.04 20.29
C MET A 183 7.65 -12.14 21.51
N ARG A 184 7.40 -11.00 22.18
CA ARG A 184 6.60 -10.97 23.40
C ARG A 184 5.20 -10.41 23.12
N PRO A 185 4.15 -10.96 23.75
CA PRO A 185 2.82 -10.38 23.64
C PRO A 185 2.77 -9.00 24.29
N ALA A 186 2.11 -8.06 23.63
CA ALA A 186 1.90 -6.71 24.13
C ALA A 186 1.04 -6.73 25.40
N SER A 187 1.47 -6.01 26.41
CA SER A 187 0.80 -5.76 27.68
C SER A 187 1.34 -4.45 28.27
N ALA A 188 0.71 -3.91 29.29
CA ALA A 188 1.22 -2.72 29.97
C ALA A 188 2.70 -2.88 30.42
N GLN A 189 3.06 -4.06 30.92
CA GLN A 189 4.42 -4.37 31.36
C GLN A 189 5.40 -4.44 30.18
N THR A 190 5.10 -5.24 29.16
CA THR A 190 6.02 -5.47 28.03
C THR A 190 6.22 -4.22 27.20
N ARG A 191 5.17 -3.37 27.02
CA ARG A 191 5.30 -2.05 26.38
C ARG A 191 6.23 -1.13 27.19
N ALA A 192 6.09 -1.08 28.54
CA ALA A 192 6.97 -0.27 29.37
C ALA A 192 8.43 -0.77 29.37
N GLU A 193 8.66 -2.07 29.24
CA GLU A 193 10.00 -2.65 29.06
C GLU A 193 10.60 -2.23 27.71
N ALA A 194 9.81 -2.36 26.63
CA ALA A 194 10.22 -1.98 25.29
C ALA A 194 10.46 -0.46 25.17
N GLU A 195 9.61 0.38 25.80
CA GLU A 195 9.80 1.84 25.84
C GLU A 195 11.16 2.21 26.45
N ARG A 196 11.55 1.55 27.55
CA ARG A 196 12.89 1.74 28.15
C ARG A 196 14.00 1.34 27.19
N ALA A 197 13.85 0.22 26.48
CA ALA A 197 14.82 -0.24 25.49
C ALA A 197 14.93 0.76 24.31
N VAL A 198 13.82 1.30 23.82
CA VAL A 198 13.78 2.32 22.78
C VAL A 198 14.52 3.59 23.20
N TYR A 199 14.27 4.08 24.41
CA TYR A 199 14.98 5.28 24.90
C TYR A 199 16.48 5.04 25.14
N ALA A 200 16.91 3.81 25.38
CA ALA A 200 18.31 3.43 25.54
C ALA A 200 19.07 3.30 24.20
N MET A 201 18.39 3.24 23.06
CA MET A 201 19.04 3.15 21.75
C MET A 201 19.95 4.36 21.52
N MET A 202 21.16 4.13 21.03
CA MET A 202 22.11 5.18 20.67
C MET A 202 22.31 5.20 19.16
N ALA A 203 22.33 6.42 18.58
CA ALA A 203 22.61 6.63 17.16
C ALA A 203 24.11 6.47 16.88
N GLY A 204 24.44 5.76 15.79
CA GLY A 204 25.84 5.56 15.34
C GLY A 204 25.96 4.42 14.34
N GLY A 205 27.03 4.41 13.57
CA GLY A 205 27.24 3.45 12.49
C GLY A 205 26.59 3.88 11.17
N GLY A 206 26.69 3.05 10.16
CA GLY A 206 26.07 3.29 8.84
C GLY A 206 24.66 2.72 8.76
N THR A 207 24.10 2.66 7.54
CA THR A 207 22.74 2.22 7.24
C THR A 207 22.78 1.02 6.29
N CYS A 208 22.23 -0.13 6.70
CA CYS A 208 22.07 -1.33 5.87
C CYS A 208 20.65 -1.88 6.04
N VAL A 209 19.73 -1.38 5.22
CA VAL A 209 18.30 -1.74 5.27
C VAL A 209 18.07 -3.23 5.03
N GLY A 210 18.90 -3.86 4.19
CA GLY A 210 18.85 -5.31 3.96
C GLY A 210 19.01 -6.11 5.26
N ASN A 211 19.93 -5.73 6.14
CA ASN A 211 20.10 -6.39 7.42
C ASN A 211 18.88 -6.23 8.34
N TRP A 212 18.26 -5.05 8.31
CA TRP A 212 17.10 -4.76 9.15
C TRP A 212 15.90 -5.62 8.75
N LEU A 213 15.61 -5.66 7.44
CA LEU A 213 14.50 -6.44 6.90
C LEU A 213 14.74 -7.95 7.01
N SER A 214 15.99 -8.42 6.89
CA SER A 214 16.30 -9.83 7.11
C SER A 214 16.00 -10.26 8.54
N LEU A 215 16.49 -9.52 9.53
CA LEU A 215 16.23 -9.83 10.94
C LEU A 215 14.73 -9.73 11.28
N ALA A 216 14.04 -8.70 10.78
CA ALA A 216 12.60 -8.57 10.98
C ALA A 216 11.82 -9.75 10.39
N GLY A 217 12.20 -10.18 9.18
CA GLY A 217 11.59 -11.34 8.52
C GLY A 217 11.83 -12.65 9.27
N GLU A 218 13.02 -12.86 9.82
CA GLU A 218 13.35 -14.03 10.65
C GLU A 218 12.48 -14.08 11.91
N LEU A 219 12.35 -12.96 12.63
CA LEU A 219 11.51 -12.85 13.83
C LEU A 219 10.03 -13.15 13.52
N LEU A 220 9.51 -12.60 12.40
CA LEU A 220 8.13 -12.83 11.99
C LEU A 220 7.89 -14.25 11.51
N ALA A 221 8.85 -14.86 10.81
CA ALA A 221 8.76 -16.25 10.36
C ALA A 221 8.75 -17.23 11.54
N GLU A 222 9.53 -16.97 12.58
CA GLU A 222 9.54 -17.76 13.81
C GLU A 222 8.20 -17.64 14.57
N GLN A 223 7.60 -16.44 14.58
CA GLN A 223 6.32 -16.18 15.23
C GLN A 223 5.13 -16.84 14.53
N GLY A 224 5.12 -16.87 13.19
CA GLY A 224 4.10 -17.56 12.38
C GLY A 224 2.69 -16.96 12.45
N ALA A 225 2.54 -15.66 12.74
CA ALA A 225 1.23 -15.00 12.78
C ALA A 225 0.59 -14.88 11.39
N PRO A 226 -0.76 -14.86 11.28
CA PRO A 226 -1.47 -14.71 10.01
C PRO A 226 -1.16 -13.40 9.27
N ILE A 227 -0.95 -12.30 10.01
CA ILE A 227 -0.62 -10.98 9.49
C ILE A 227 0.73 -10.54 10.06
N PRO A 228 1.84 -10.95 9.43
CA PRO A 228 3.18 -10.49 9.82
C PRO A 228 3.42 -9.09 9.25
N HIS A 229 3.76 -8.14 10.12
CA HIS A 229 3.94 -6.73 9.76
C HIS A 229 5.25 -6.14 10.28
N VAL A 230 5.81 -5.23 9.50
CA VAL A 230 6.99 -4.43 9.85
C VAL A 230 6.65 -2.97 9.68
N LEU A 231 6.84 -2.15 10.72
CA LEU A 231 6.93 -0.71 10.59
C LEU A 231 8.40 -0.29 10.63
N MET A 232 8.88 0.28 9.54
CA MET A 232 10.25 0.79 9.42
C MET A 232 10.26 2.33 9.54
N LEU A 233 10.98 2.83 10.54
CA LEU A 233 11.17 4.26 10.79
C LEU A 233 12.60 4.65 10.43
N THR A 234 12.80 5.52 9.43
CA THR A 234 14.15 5.89 8.96
C THR A 234 14.24 7.35 8.54
N ASP A 235 15.41 7.97 8.72
CA ASP A 235 15.77 9.30 8.21
C ASP A 235 16.82 9.24 7.12
N GLY A 236 17.23 8.03 6.71
CA GLY A 236 18.45 7.84 5.97
C GLY A 236 18.30 7.17 4.61
N ARG A 237 19.48 6.95 4.04
CA ARG A 237 19.70 6.27 2.76
C ARG A 237 20.39 4.94 3.02
N ASN A 238 20.16 3.95 2.16
CA ASN A 238 20.83 2.65 2.27
C ASN A 238 22.31 2.76 1.83
N GLU A 239 23.20 3.11 2.77
CA GLU A 239 24.61 3.39 2.48
C GLU A 239 25.49 2.15 2.36
N HIS A 240 25.09 1.02 2.97
CA HIS A 240 25.89 -0.21 3.05
C HIS A 240 25.17 -1.39 2.38
N ASP A 241 24.64 -1.15 1.18
CA ASP A 241 23.92 -2.17 0.38
C ASP A 241 24.81 -3.36 0.00
N ASP A 242 26.13 -3.15 -0.10
CA ASP A 242 27.14 -4.15 -0.38
C ASP A 242 27.21 -5.28 0.65
N ARG A 243 26.82 -5.02 1.88
CA ARG A 243 26.86 -6.01 2.98
C ARG A 243 25.73 -7.03 2.94
N ASN A 244 24.56 -6.58 2.56
CA ASN A 244 23.37 -7.41 2.37
C ASN A 244 22.48 -6.71 1.34
N PRO A 245 22.66 -7.02 0.04
CA PRO A 245 21.99 -6.29 -1.04
C PRO A 245 20.48 -6.32 -0.90
N LEU A 246 19.89 -5.13 -0.78
CA LEU A 246 18.46 -4.95 -0.54
C LEU A 246 17.59 -5.66 -1.59
N ALA A 247 18.04 -5.73 -2.84
CA ALA A 247 17.30 -6.42 -3.90
C ALA A 247 17.06 -7.90 -3.56
N GLY A 248 18.12 -8.63 -3.17
CA GLY A 248 18.02 -10.05 -2.80
C GLY A 248 17.18 -10.28 -1.54
N VAL A 249 17.27 -9.35 -0.58
CA VAL A 249 16.46 -9.41 0.64
C VAL A 249 14.97 -9.23 0.32
N LEU A 250 14.65 -8.24 -0.52
CA LEU A 250 13.27 -8.01 -0.96
C LEU A 250 12.71 -9.21 -1.75
N ASP A 251 13.52 -9.84 -2.62
CA ASP A 251 13.14 -11.05 -3.34
C ASP A 251 12.87 -12.23 -2.38
N THR A 252 13.69 -12.36 -1.33
CA THR A 252 13.54 -13.43 -0.32
C THR A 252 12.26 -13.27 0.50
N TRP A 253 11.93 -12.04 0.89
CA TRP A 253 10.85 -11.76 1.82
C TRP A 253 9.56 -11.28 1.16
N GLN A 254 9.55 -11.09 -0.15
CA GLN A 254 8.35 -10.71 -0.90
C GLN A 254 7.19 -11.68 -0.63
N GLY A 255 6.04 -11.14 -0.22
CA GLY A 255 4.85 -11.93 0.10
C GLY A 255 4.91 -12.70 1.43
N ARG A 256 5.97 -12.53 2.23
CA ARG A 256 6.07 -13.18 3.55
C ARG A 256 5.64 -12.28 4.69
N PHE A 257 5.80 -10.97 4.55
CA PHE A 257 5.27 -9.97 5.47
C PHE A 257 4.96 -8.67 4.73
N VAL A 258 4.19 -7.80 5.36
CA VAL A 258 3.90 -6.44 4.90
C VAL A 258 4.84 -5.47 5.59
N CYS A 259 5.42 -4.51 4.85
CA CYS A 259 6.29 -3.49 5.41
C CYS A 259 5.81 -2.09 5.07
N ASP A 260 5.33 -1.36 6.08
CA ASP A 260 5.12 0.07 5.97
C ASP A 260 6.41 0.82 6.36
N ALA A 261 6.78 1.83 5.59
CA ALA A 261 8.02 2.57 5.79
C ALA A 261 7.75 4.07 5.95
N TRP A 262 8.19 4.63 7.06
CA TRP A 262 7.95 6.03 7.39
C TRP A 262 9.25 6.82 7.40
N GLY A 263 9.29 7.85 6.54
CA GLY A 263 10.38 8.82 6.49
C GLY A 263 10.23 9.84 7.60
N ILE A 264 11.28 9.98 8.43
CA ILE A 264 11.32 10.90 9.56
C ILE A 264 12.37 11.98 9.31
N GLY A 265 12.01 13.25 9.55
CA GLY A 265 12.95 14.36 9.36
C GLY A 265 13.00 14.87 7.93
N ARG A 266 14.21 15.24 7.43
CA ARG A 266 14.36 15.96 6.16
C ARG A 266 15.38 15.36 5.17
N GLU A 267 15.93 14.19 5.44
CA GLU A 267 17.05 13.64 4.65
C GLU A 267 16.80 12.22 4.13
N TRP A 268 15.60 11.68 4.36
CA TRP A 268 15.21 10.34 3.87
C TRP A 268 15.05 10.31 2.35
N ASP A 269 15.10 9.11 1.80
CA ASP A 269 15.00 8.84 0.35
C ASP A 269 13.64 8.18 0.05
N ALA A 270 12.75 8.92 -0.60
CA ALA A 270 11.43 8.42 -1.01
C ALA A 270 11.52 7.19 -1.89
N ARG A 271 12.49 7.14 -2.82
CA ARG A 271 12.65 6.00 -3.73
C ARG A 271 13.03 4.73 -3.01
N LEU A 272 13.84 4.84 -1.95
CA LEU A 272 14.15 3.71 -1.09
C LEU A 272 12.89 3.20 -0.39
N LEU A 273 12.12 4.10 0.25
CA LEU A 273 10.89 3.74 0.94
C LEU A 273 9.89 3.09 -0.01
N VAL A 274 9.63 3.73 -1.16
CA VAL A 274 8.72 3.20 -2.20
C VAL A 274 9.20 1.85 -2.72
N ARG A 275 10.51 1.66 -2.96
CA ARG A 275 11.07 0.38 -3.38
C ARG A 275 10.83 -0.73 -2.37
N VAL A 276 11.01 -0.46 -1.07
CA VAL A 276 10.76 -1.42 0.00
C VAL A 276 9.27 -1.76 0.07
N THR A 277 8.42 -0.75 0.18
CA THR A 277 6.99 -0.94 0.40
C THR A 277 6.27 -1.57 -0.80
N SER A 278 6.62 -1.18 -2.03
CA SER A 278 6.03 -1.78 -3.24
C SER A 278 6.38 -3.27 -3.41
N ARG A 279 7.54 -3.71 -2.90
CA ARG A 279 7.94 -5.12 -2.93
C ARG A 279 7.38 -5.92 -1.76
N LEU A 280 7.17 -5.28 -0.61
CA LEU A 280 6.67 -5.89 0.62
C LEU A 280 5.20 -5.52 0.91
N HIS A 281 4.47 -5.02 -0.09
CA HIS A 281 3.00 -4.80 -0.08
C HIS A 281 2.48 -3.84 1.00
N GLY A 282 3.32 -2.94 1.48
CA GLY A 282 2.96 -1.86 2.39
C GLY A 282 2.85 -0.51 1.69
N SER A 283 2.87 0.55 2.49
CA SER A 283 2.78 1.93 2.06
C SER A 283 3.98 2.74 2.54
N ALA A 284 4.49 3.61 1.67
CA ALA A 284 5.45 4.62 2.07
C ALA A 284 4.70 5.83 2.62
N TYR A 285 5.12 6.33 3.76
CA TYR A 285 4.55 7.49 4.39
C TYR A 285 5.64 8.45 4.86
N ALA A 286 5.36 9.73 4.82
CA ALA A 286 6.29 10.77 5.24
C ALA A 286 5.67 11.61 6.35
N VAL A 287 6.28 11.62 7.51
CA VAL A 287 5.83 12.39 8.67
C VAL A 287 6.47 13.78 8.61
N ARG A 288 5.65 14.82 8.44
CA ARG A 288 6.11 16.21 8.45
C ARG A 288 6.27 16.76 9.84
N GLU A 289 5.28 16.52 10.68
CA GLU A 289 5.19 17.03 12.05
C GLU A 289 5.08 15.87 13.04
N GLU A 290 5.82 15.93 14.14
CA GLU A 290 5.77 14.91 15.19
C GLU A 290 4.36 14.73 15.80
N SER A 291 3.53 15.76 15.73
CA SER A 291 2.14 15.75 16.20
C SER A 291 1.21 14.85 15.36
N GLU A 292 1.58 14.52 14.12
CA GLU A 292 0.81 13.65 13.23
C GLU A 292 1.01 12.15 13.55
N LEU A 293 2.11 11.80 14.21
CA LEU A 293 2.50 10.41 14.47
C LEU A 293 1.44 9.58 15.21
N PRO A 294 0.79 10.07 16.28
CA PRO A 294 -0.20 9.26 17.00
C PRO A 294 -1.38 8.85 16.12
N SER A 295 -2.01 9.81 15.43
CA SER A 295 -3.16 9.52 14.56
C SER A 295 -2.78 8.65 13.37
N ALA A 296 -1.65 8.90 12.72
CA ALA A 296 -1.18 8.10 11.59
C ALA A 296 -0.92 6.63 12.00
N TYR A 297 -0.40 6.43 13.21
CA TYR A 297 -0.16 5.07 13.70
C TYR A 297 -1.45 4.37 14.13
N ASP A 298 -2.36 5.08 14.80
CA ASP A 298 -3.68 4.54 15.16
C ASP A 298 -4.46 4.12 13.91
N ASP A 299 -4.41 4.92 12.83
CA ASP A 299 -5.02 4.60 11.54
C ASP A 299 -4.36 3.35 10.92
N LEU A 300 -3.03 3.24 10.96
CA LEU A 300 -2.29 2.08 10.46
C LEU A 300 -2.71 0.80 11.22
N ILE A 301 -2.65 0.81 12.55
CA ILE A 301 -3.00 -0.37 13.36
C ILE A 301 -4.47 -0.73 13.20
N THR A 302 -5.37 0.25 13.20
CA THR A 302 -6.80 0.01 12.95
C THR A 302 -7.01 -0.65 11.59
N GLY A 303 -6.32 -0.16 10.55
CA GLY A 303 -6.34 -0.74 9.22
C GLY A 303 -5.81 -2.19 9.19
N LEU A 304 -4.72 -2.49 9.92
CA LEU A 304 -4.16 -3.84 10.00
C LEU A 304 -5.08 -4.80 10.75
N LEU A 305 -5.66 -4.37 11.87
CA LEU A 305 -6.58 -5.19 12.67
C LEU A 305 -7.92 -5.45 11.98
N ALA A 306 -8.33 -4.55 11.09
CA ALA A 306 -9.52 -4.76 10.25
C ALA A 306 -9.29 -5.87 9.19
N LYS A 307 -8.07 -6.35 9.02
CA LYS A 307 -7.72 -7.41 8.05
C LYS A 307 -7.78 -8.76 8.72
N SER A 308 -8.80 -9.55 8.42
CA SER A 308 -8.95 -10.90 9.00
C SER A 308 -8.85 -12.01 7.98
N LEU A 309 -8.77 -11.69 6.68
CA LEU A 309 -8.52 -12.68 5.64
C LEU A 309 -7.01 -12.66 5.28
N PRO A 310 -6.25 -13.68 5.67
CA PRO A 310 -4.79 -13.64 5.59
C PRO A 310 -4.27 -13.55 4.16
N GLU A 311 -4.85 -14.34 3.24
CA GLU A 311 -4.28 -14.51 1.90
C GLU A 311 -5.34 -14.88 0.87
N LEU A 312 -5.22 -14.28 -0.33
CA LEU A 312 -5.92 -14.66 -1.55
C LEU A 312 -4.93 -14.81 -2.69
N GLU A 313 -5.19 -15.74 -3.60
CA GLU A 313 -4.47 -15.90 -4.85
C GLU A 313 -5.29 -15.37 -6.02
N ILE A 314 -4.67 -14.56 -6.88
CA ILE A 314 -5.21 -14.23 -8.20
C ILE A 314 -4.54 -15.18 -9.19
N ARG A 315 -5.29 -16.09 -9.78
CA ARG A 315 -4.79 -17.06 -10.75
C ARG A 315 -5.16 -16.65 -12.15
N VAL A 316 -4.17 -16.62 -13.05
CA VAL A 316 -4.33 -16.29 -14.46
C VAL A 316 -4.04 -17.54 -15.28
N LEU A 317 -5.08 -18.13 -15.84
CA LEU A 317 -4.98 -19.30 -16.73
C LEU A 317 -4.84 -18.78 -18.15
N ILE A 318 -3.68 -18.96 -18.75
CA ILE A 318 -3.32 -18.38 -20.04
C ILE A 318 -3.74 -19.31 -21.18
N SER A 319 -4.40 -18.75 -22.20
CA SER A 319 -4.76 -19.45 -23.41
C SER A 319 -3.58 -19.61 -24.37
N PRO A 320 -3.57 -20.66 -25.25
CA PRO A 320 -2.56 -20.82 -26.29
C PRO A 320 -2.43 -19.58 -27.20
N GLY A 321 -1.20 -19.14 -27.47
CA GLY A 321 -0.93 -17.91 -28.23
C GLY A 321 -0.98 -16.64 -27.41
N THR A 322 -1.14 -16.76 -26.09
CA THR A 322 -1.08 -15.64 -25.16
C THR A 322 0.09 -15.83 -24.21
N ARG A 323 0.73 -14.74 -23.79
CA ARG A 323 1.79 -14.73 -22.78
C ARG A 323 1.52 -13.64 -21.75
N LEU A 324 1.75 -13.96 -20.47
CA LEU A 324 1.73 -12.98 -19.40
C LEU A 324 2.96 -12.08 -19.49
N ARG A 325 2.75 -10.77 -19.43
CA ARG A 325 3.81 -9.78 -19.25
C ARG A 325 4.01 -9.44 -17.79
N TYR A 326 2.91 -9.06 -17.11
CA TYR A 326 2.90 -8.76 -15.68
C TYR A 326 1.47 -8.71 -15.13
N LEU A 327 1.38 -8.90 -13.83
CA LEU A 327 0.27 -8.43 -12.99
C LEU A 327 0.86 -7.55 -11.90
N ARG A 328 0.31 -6.34 -11.72
CA ARG A 328 0.73 -5.41 -10.67
C ARG A 328 -0.48 -4.79 -9.98
N GLN A 329 -0.38 -4.55 -8.68
CA GLN A 329 -1.37 -3.77 -7.97
C GLN A 329 -1.25 -2.30 -8.36
N MET A 330 -2.40 -1.67 -8.62
CA MET A 330 -2.48 -0.26 -8.99
C MET A 330 -3.22 0.56 -7.94
N PHE A 331 -4.10 -0.06 -7.14
CA PHE A 331 -4.87 0.59 -6.07
C PHE A 331 -4.97 -0.35 -4.86
N PRO A 332 -4.88 0.17 -3.62
CA PRO A 332 -4.73 1.58 -3.19
C PRO A 332 -3.32 2.14 -3.41
N THR A 333 -2.31 1.30 -3.46
CA THR A 333 -0.91 1.63 -3.70
C THR A 333 -0.31 0.75 -4.79
N GLU A 334 0.71 1.24 -5.48
CA GLU A 334 1.43 0.41 -6.44
C GLU A 334 2.24 -0.69 -5.76
N GLY A 335 2.14 -1.93 -6.29
CA GLY A 335 2.87 -3.08 -5.77
C GLY A 335 2.95 -4.24 -6.76
N ASN A 336 3.92 -5.13 -6.57
CA ASN A 336 4.12 -6.29 -7.42
C ASN A 336 3.89 -7.57 -6.59
N PRO A 337 2.72 -8.23 -6.68
CA PRO A 337 2.48 -9.45 -5.94
C PRO A 337 3.44 -10.57 -6.37
N PRO A 338 3.92 -11.41 -5.42
CA PRO A 338 4.77 -12.54 -5.74
C PRO A 338 4.05 -13.52 -6.67
N GLN A 339 4.79 -14.03 -7.64
CA GLN A 339 4.31 -14.92 -8.68
C GLN A 339 4.82 -16.33 -8.46
N THR A 340 3.94 -17.31 -8.65
CA THR A 340 4.29 -18.74 -8.73
C THR A 340 3.66 -19.33 -9.99
N GLU A 341 4.36 -20.26 -10.63
CA GLU A 341 3.85 -20.97 -11.80
C GLU A 341 3.48 -22.40 -11.44
N ASP A 342 2.25 -22.79 -11.74
CA ASP A 342 1.75 -24.14 -11.58
C ASP A 342 1.12 -24.60 -12.92
N GLY A 343 1.92 -25.25 -13.71
CA GLY A 343 1.51 -25.74 -15.02
C GLY A 343 1.09 -24.63 -15.98
N ARG A 344 -0.23 -24.44 -16.18
CA ARG A 344 -0.80 -23.39 -17.06
C ARG A 344 -1.35 -22.20 -16.30
N ALA A 345 -1.41 -22.29 -14.99
CA ALA A 345 -1.87 -21.22 -14.13
C ALA A 345 -0.66 -20.46 -13.58
N ILE A 346 -0.73 -19.15 -13.63
CA ILE A 346 0.20 -18.28 -12.95
C ILE A 346 -0.56 -17.69 -11.78
N ALA A 347 -0.12 -17.99 -10.56
CA ALA A 347 -0.74 -17.53 -9.34
C ALA A 347 0.03 -16.35 -8.74
N PHE A 348 -0.71 -15.35 -8.30
CA PHE A 348 -0.20 -14.16 -7.63
C PHE A 348 -0.76 -14.10 -6.22
N THR A 349 0.12 -14.19 -5.23
CA THR A 349 -0.26 -14.16 -3.83
C THR A 349 -0.49 -12.74 -3.35
N THR A 350 -1.62 -12.50 -2.69
CA THR A 350 -1.99 -11.22 -2.10
C THR A 350 -2.39 -11.42 -0.65
N ARG A 351 -1.90 -10.57 0.26
CA ARG A 351 -2.04 -10.77 1.70
C ARG A 351 -2.82 -9.68 2.40
N ALA A 352 -3.26 -10.00 3.62
CA ALA A 352 -3.86 -9.06 4.58
C ALA A 352 -5.05 -8.29 3.99
N TRP A 353 -6.18 -9.00 3.81
CA TRP A 353 -7.42 -8.43 3.31
C TRP A 353 -8.40 -8.10 4.43
N GLY A 354 -8.95 -6.88 4.36
CA GLY A 354 -10.12 -6.43 5.12
C GLY A 354 -11.32 -6.18 4.21
N ASN A 355 -12.29 -5.38 4.66
CA ASN A 355 -13.38 -4.88 3.82
C ASN A 355 -12.81 -3.79 2.89
N GLU A 356 -12.28 -4.20 1.75
CA GLU A 356 -11.55 -3.30 0.84
C GLU A 356 -11.67 -3.70 -0.62
N VAL A 357 -11.28 -2.77 -1.49
CA VAL A 357 -11.13 -2.98 -2.92
C VAL A 357 -9.67 -2.83 -3.28
N ARG A 358 -9.13 -3.77 -4.06
CA ARG A 358 -7.82 -3.63 -4.71
C ARG A 358 -7.96 -3.78 -6.20
N ARG A 359 -7.18 -3.02 -6.94
CA ARG A 359 -7.16 -3.09 -8.40
C ARG A 359 -5.80 -3.46 -8.91
N TYR A 360 -5.80 -4.36 -9.88
CA TYR A 360 -4.58 -4.91 -10.47
C TYR A 360 -4.61 -4.68 -11.98
N GLN A 361 -3.51 -4.22 -12.54
CA GLN A 361 -3.30 -4.17 -13.98
C GLN A 361 -2.70 -5.49 -14.45
N LEU A 362 -3.43 -6.21 -15.26
CA LEU A 362 -2.97 -7.39 -16.00
C LEU A 362 -2.53 -6.95 -17.40
N CYS A 363 -1.34 -7.34 -17.82
CA CYS A 363 -0.85 -7.16 -19.18
C CYS A 363 -0.54 -8.52 -19.80
N LEU A 364 -1.19 -8.80 -20.92
CA LEU A 364 -1.02 -10.02 -21.71
C LEU A 364 -0.54 -9.64 -23.11
N THR A 365 0.42 -10.37 -23.67
CA THR A 365 0.74 -10.29 -25.10
C THR A 365 -0.02 -11.38 -25.83
N VAL A 366 -0.85 -11.00 -26.80
CA VAL A 366 -1.72 -11.92 -27.58
C VAL A 366 -1.25 -11.97 -29.02
N ASP A 367 -1.06 -13.20 -29.54
CA ASP A 367 -0.63 -13.44 -30.90
C ASP A 367 -1.83 -13.55 -31.86
N PRO A 368 -1.87 -12.77 -32.98
CA PRO A 368 -2.93 -12.84 -33.98
C PRO A 368 -2.87 -14.09 -34.86
N ALA A 369 -1.78 -14.86 -34.83
CA ALA A 369 -1.56 -15.96 -35.77
C ALA A 369 -2.68 -17.00 -35.76
N GLY A 370 -3.30 -17.22 -36.95
CA GLY A 370 -4.39 -18.19 -37.13
C GLY A 370 -5.71 -17.80 -36.50
N ARG A 371 -5.96 -16.48 -36.29
CA ARG A 371 -7.20 -15.94 -35.72
C ARG A 371 -8.03 -15.26 -36.82
N GLU A 372 -9.34 -15.42 -36.73
CA GLU A 372 -10.29 -14.77 -37.65
C GLU A 372 -10.68 -13.39 -37.08
N LEU A 373 -10.97 -12.44 -38.02
CA LEU A 373 -11.46 -11.11 -37.65
C LEU A 373 -12.86 -11.21 -37.06
N GLY A 374 -13.11 -10.41 -36.00
CA GLY A 374 -14.42 -10.32 -35.35
C GLY A 374 -14.82 -11.53 -34.50
N GLU A 375 -13.96 -12.54 -34.37
CA GLU A 375 -14.20 -13.64 -33.44
C GLU A 375 -13.73 -13.34 -32.02
N ASP A 376 -14.55 -13.76 -31.03
CA ASP A 376 -14.20 -13.68 -29.62
C ASP A 376 -13.07 -14.67 -29.28
N LEU A 377 -11.94 -14.15 -28.85
CA LEU A 377 -10.81 -14.91 -28.37
C LEU A 377 -10.67 -14.76 -26.87
N GLN A 378 -10.80 -15.84 -26.12
CA GLN A 378 -10.42 -15.84 -24.71
C GLN A 378 -8.90 -15.87 -24.61
N ALA A 379 -8.29 -14.73 -24.23
CA ALA A 379 -6.85 -14.62 -24.03
C ALA A 379 -6.41 -15.26 -22.71
N ALA A 380 -7.22 -15.11 -21.65
CA ALA A 380 -6.99 -15.73 -20.35
C ALA A 380 -8.31 -15.92 -19.59
N LEU A 381 -8.26 -16.76 -18.55
CA LEU A 381 -9.31 -16.86 -17.53
C LEU A 381 -8.69 -16.46 -16.19
N VAL A 382 -9.33 -15.53 -15.48
CA VAL A 382 -8.89 -15.04 -14.17
C VAL A 382 -9.79 -15.58 -13.09
N GLU A 383 -9.22 -16.14 -12.04
CA GLU A 383 -9.96 -16.61 -10.86
C GLU A 383 -9.31 -16.08 -9.58
N VAL A 384 -10.11 -15.94 -8.53
CA VAL A 384 -9.63 -15.69 -7.16
C VAL A 384 -9.82 -16.96 -6.36
N ALA A 385 -8.77 -17.37 -5.66
CA ALA A 385 -8.75 -18.60 -4.88
C ALA A 385 -8.16 -18.38 -3.49
N VAL A 386 -8.39 -19.31 -2.59
CA VAL A 386 -7.66 -19.42 -1.32
C VAL A 386 -6.46 -20.34 -1.56
N PRO A 387 -5.27 -20.05 -1.00
CA PRO A 387 -4.09 -20.89 -1.15
C PRO A 387 -4.35 -22.37 -0.85
N GLY A 388 -3.80 -23.24 -1.69
CA GLY A 388 -3.97 -24.69 -1.58
C GLY A 388 -5.32 -25.25 -2.05
N ALA A 389 -6.28 -24.41 -2.46
CA ALA A 389 -7.52 -24.88 -3.08
C ALA A 389 -7.25 -25.34 -4.52
N PRO A 390 -7.81 -26.48 -4.99
CA PRO A 390 -7.69 -26.89 -6.38
C PRO A 390 -8.27 -25.83 -7.33
N PRO A 391 -7.75 -25.68 -8.57
CA PRO A 391 -8.34 -24.80 -9.57
C PRO A 391 -9.81 -25.15 -9.81
N GLY A 392 -10.69 -24.12 -9.88
CA GLY A 392 -12.13 -24.31 -10.12
C GLY A 392 -12.91 -24.84 -8.92
N SER A 393 -12.34 -24.84 -7.71
CA SER A 393 -13.08 -25.25 -6.50
C SER A 393 -14.31 -24.37 -6.28
N PRO A 394 -15.50 -24.96 -6.02
CA PRO A 394 -16.68 -24.19 -5.68
C PRO A 394 -16.48 -23.44 -4.37
N ALA A 395 -17.11 -22.26 -4.26
CA ALA A 395 -17.10 -21.48 -3.03
C ALA A 395 -17.47 -22.35 -1.82
N GLY A 396 -16.61 -22.41 -0.79
CA GLY A 396 -16.97 -22.99 0.50
C GLY A 396 -16.30 -24.30 0.90
N SER A 397 -15.35 -24.86 0.15
CA SER A 397 -14.60 -26.05 0.58
C SER A 397 -13.28 -25.66 1.22
N VAL A 398 -13.28 -25.34 2.50
CA VAL A 398 -12.05 -25.12 3.26
C VAL A 398 -12.03 -26.10 4.43
N SER A 399 -10.84 -26.70 4.65
CA SER A 399 -10.58 -27.68 5.72
C SER A 399 -10.98 -27.18 7.11
N PRO A 400 -11.33 -28.08 8.05
CA PRO A 400 -11.74 -27.69 9.41
C PRO A 400 -10.68 -26.80 10.07
N GLY A 401 -11.06 -25.59 10.44
CA GLY A 401 -10.18 -24.57 11.04
C GLY A 401 -9.86 -23.38 10.15
N SER A 402 -10.23 -23.39 8.87
CA SER A 402 -10.05 -22.27 7.93
C SER A 402 -11.33 -21.45 7.84
N LEU A 403 -11.18 -20.13 7.68
CA LEU A 403 -12.26 -19.19 7.40
C LEU A 403 -13.01 -19.64 6.12
N SER A 404 -14.31 -19.87 6.25
CA SER A 404 -15.17 -20.08 5.10
C SER A 404 -15.26 -18.77 4.32
N VAL A 405 -14.88 -18.77 3.05
CA VAL A 405 -14.90 -17.59 2.17
C VAL A 405 -15.75 -17.92 0.94
N ARG A 406 -16.65 -17.00 0.57
CA ARG A 406 -17.40 -17.11 -0.67
C ARG A 406 -16.61 -16.48 -1.81
N LEU A 407 -16.12 -17.31 -2.74
CA LEU A 407 -15.34 -16.89 -3.90
C LEU A 407 -16.23 -16.56 -5.11
N PRO A 408 -15.81 -15.62 -5.98
CA PRO A 408 -16.52 -15.27 -7.20
C PRO A 408 -16.32 -16.34 -8.30
N PRO A 409 -17.19 -16.36 -9.32
CA PRO A 409 -16.90 -17.11 -10.53
C PRO A 409 -15.68 -16.55 -11.25
N ALA A 410 -14.95 -17.41 -11.94
CA ALA A 410 -13.86 -17.00 -12.81
C ALA A 410 -14.34 -16.05 -13.92
N GLN A 411 -13.50 -15.07 -14.30
CA GLN A 411 -13.81 -14.06 -15.30
C GLN A 411 -12.88 -14.20 -16.51
N PRO A 412 -13.41 -14.27 -17.75
CA PRO A 412 -12.59 -14.35 -18.94
C PRO A 412 -12.04 -12.99 -19.35
N CYS A 413 -10.82 -12.98 -19.87
CA CYS A 413 -10.28 -11.87 -20.66
C CYS A 413 -10.52 -12.19 -22.14
N VAL A 414 -11.43 -11.46 -22.80
CA VAL A 414 -11.87 -11.71 -24.17
C VAL A 414 -11.46 -10.57 -25.08
N VAL A 415 -10.88 -10.86 -26.24
CA VAL A 415 -10.52 -9.87 -27.25
C VAL A 415 -11.04 -10.27 -28.63
N GLN A 416 -11.24 -9.29 -29.48
CA GLN A 416 -11.53 -9.45 -30.91
C GLN A 416 -10.45 -8.77 -31.73
N TRP A 417 -10.01 -9.42 -32.80
CA TRP A 417 -9.13 -8.81 -33.79
C TRP A 417 -9.97 -8.02 -34.78
N THR A 418 -9.58 -6.77 -35.04
CA THR A 418 -10.31 -5.88 -35.95
C THR A 418 -9.35 -5.15 -36.90
N ASP A 419 -9.82 -4.93 -38.13
CA ASP A 419 -9.21 -4.05 -39.12
C ASP A 419 -9.81 -2.64 -39.10
N ASP A 420 -10.88 -2.45 -38.32
CA ASP A 420 -11.50 -1.12 -38.11
C ASP A 420 -10.60 -0.27 -37.18
N PRO A 421 -10.02 0.83 -37.70
CA PRO A 421 -9.14 1.70 -36.91
C PRO A 421 -9.88 2.47 -35.80
N VAL A 422 -11.19 2.64 -35.88
CA VAL A 422 -12.01 3.28 -34.84
C VAL A 422 -12.17 2.34 -33.66
N LEU A 423 -12.56 1.09 -33.91
CA LEU A 423 -12.68 0.07 -32.86
C LEU A 423 -11.32 -0.20 -32.21
N ALA A 424 -10.25 -0.34 -33.00
CA ALA A 424 -8.91 -0.58 -32.50
C ALA A 424 -8.35 0.55 -31.60
N ARG A 425 -8.89 1.77 -31.69
CA ARG A 425 -8.52 2.94 -30.87
C ARG A 425 -9.44 3.16 -29.68
N THR A 426 -10.49 2.34 -29.53
CA THR A 426 -11.41 2.48 -28.40
C THR A 426 -10.64 2.29 -27.10
N ALA A 427 -10.58 3.34 -26.30
CA ALA A 427 -9.90 3.36 -25.02
C ALA A 427 -10.76 2.65 -23.95
N ASN A 428 -10.10 2.12 -22.93
CA ASN A 428 -10.77 1.68 -21.72
C ASN A 428 -10.46 2.69 -20.60
N GLU A 429 -11.49 3.34 -20.08
CA GLU A 429 -11.36 4.45 -19.11
C GLU A 429 -10.57 4.06 -17.84
N GLU A 430 -10.75 2.83 -17.32
CA GLU A 430 -10.01 2.38 -16.15
C GLU A 430 -8.53 2.12 -16.46
N VAL A 431 -8.23 1.53 -17.62
CA VAL A 431 -6.85 1.32 -18.07
C VAL A 431 -6.14 2.67 -18.24
N ASP A 432 -6.82 3.63 -18.89
CA ASP A 432 -6.28 4.97 -19.12
C ASP A 432 -6.11 5.75 -17.80
N HIS A 433 -7.03 5.60 -16.86
CA HIS A 433 -6.93 6.20 -15.53
C HIS A 433 -5.64 5.79 -14.82
N PHE A 434 -5.36 4.50 -14.74
CA PHE A 434 -4.13 4.01 -14.09
C PHE A 434 -2.86 4.28 -14.91
N ALA A 435 -2.96 4.35 -16.23
CA ALA A 435 -1.84 4.80 -17.08
C ALA A 435 -1.45 6.26 -16.78
N LYS A 436 -2.45 7.14 -16.58
CA LYS A 436 -2.23 8.54 -16.18
C LYS A 436 -1.66 8.67 -14.76
N HIS A 437 -2.11 7.85 -13.81
CA HIS A 437 -1.51 7.82 -12.46
C HIS A 437 -0.03 7.48 -12.53
N ARG A 438 0.33 6.47 -13.31
CA ARG A 438 1.72 6.10 -13.51
C ARG A 438 2.51 7.25 -14.16
N GLN A 439 1.97 7.87 -15.20
CA GLN A 439 2.58 9.02 -15.83
C GLN A 439 2.78 10.18 -14.84
N LEU A 440 1.83 10.40 -13.92
CA LEU A 440 1.95 11.37 -12.85
C LEU A 440 3.15 11.05 -11.94
N GLY A 441 3.26 9.81 -11.46
CA GLY A 441 4.38 9.36 -10.62
C GLY A 441 5.73 9.50 -11.32
N ASP A 442 5.84 9.04 -12.57
CA ASP A 442 7.05 9.15 -13.38
C ASP A 442 7.43 10.63 -13.61
N THR A 443 6.46 11.49 -13.90
CA THR A 443 6.67 12.93 -14.13
C THR A 443 7.16 13.62 -12.85
N VAL A 444 6.59 13.28 -11.69
CA VAL A 444 7.03 13.79 -10.38
C VAL A 444 8.48 13.37 -10.10
N ALA A 445 8.83 12.11 -10.35
CA ALA A 445 10.19 11.64 -10.17
C ALA A 445 11.21 12.36 -11.07
N LEU A 446 10.84 12.61 -12.33
CA LEU A 446 11.66 13.39 -13.27
C LEU A 446 11.80 14.86 -12.84
N ALA A 447 10.72 15.48 -12.32
CA ALA A 447 10.76 16.84 -11.81
C ALA A 447 11.71 16.96 -10.60
N ALA A 448 11.68 15.98 -9.70
CA ALA A 448 12.60 15.91 -8.56
C ALA A 448 14.07 15.79 -9.00
N ASP A 449 14.34 14.97 -10.03
CA ASP A 449 15.69 14.83 -10.59
C ASP A 449 16.17 16.10 -11.27
N ALA A 450 15.31 16.74 -12.06
CA ALA A 450 15.61 18.01 -12.70
C ALA A 450 15.92 19.10 -11.66
N PHE A 451 15.13 19.17 -10.59
CA PHE A 451 15.35 20.12 -9.49
C PHE A 451 16.69 19.87 -8.78
N ARG A 452 16.98 18.60 -8.43
CA ARG A 452 18.25 18.20 -7.80
C ARG A 452 19.48 18.54 -8.63
N LEU A 453 19.36 18.48 -9.96
CA LEU A 453 20.41 18.83 -10.92
C LEU A 453 20.48 20.35 -11.22
N GLY A 454 19.67 21.18 -10.55
CA GLY A 454 19.63 22.62 -10.75
C GLY A 454 18.90 23.07 -12.02
N ARG A 455 18.23 22.16 -12.75
CA ARG A 455 17.50 22.43 -14.00
C ARG A 455 16.10 22.96 -13.69
N ARG A 456 16.01 24.15 -13.09
CA ARG A 456 14.75 24.70 -12.55
C ARG A 456 13.63 24.83 -13.59
N ASN A 457 13.94 25.29 -14.81
CA ASN A 457 12.94 25.46 -15.87
C ASN A 457 12.34 24.12 -16.30
N GLU A 458 13.18 23.07 -16.42
CA GLU A 458 12.73 21.71 -16.72
C GLU A 458 11.84 21.17 -15.59
N ALA A 459 12.25 21.36 -14.32
CA ALA A 459 11.44 20.97 -13.17
C ALA A 459 10.06 21.66 -13.18
N VAL A 460 9.99 22.96 -13.46
CA VAL A 460 8.73 23.72 -13.55
C VAL A 460 7.83 23.17 -14.65
N THR A 461 8.39 22.87 -15.83
CA THR A 461 7.63 22.29 -16.95
C THR A 461 7.03 20.94 -16.56
N LEU A 462 7.83 20.06 -15.95
CA LEU A 462 7.39 18.75 -15.48
C LEU A 462 6.34 18.85 -14.36
N LEU A 463 6.51 19.79 -13.42
CA LEU A 463 5.52 20.06 -12.37
C LEU A 463 4.20 20.56 -12.97
N GLY A 464 4.25 21.35 -14.06
CA GLY A 464 3.04 21.77 -14.80
C GLY A 464 2.30 20.57 -15.39
N VAL A 465 3.01 19.63 -16.02
CA VAL A 465 2.43 18.37 -16.51
C VAL A 465 1.84 17.54 -15.36
N ALA A 466 2.56 17.43 -14.23
CA ALA A 466 2.08 16.72 -13.05
C ALA A 466 0.78 17.33 -12.49
N VAL A 467 0.67 18.67 -12.45
CA VAL A 467 -0.54 19.39 -12.03
C VAL A 467 -1.71 19.10 -12.96
N SER A 468 -1.49 19.14 -14.28
CA SER A 468 -2.54 18.85 -15.26
C SER A 468 -3.05 17.42 -15.13
N LEU A 469 -2.15 16.45 -15.01
CA LEU A 469 -2.51 15.04 -14.79
C LEU A 469 -3.27 14.83 -13.47
N ALA A 470 -2.79 15.42 -12.37
CA ALA A 470 -3.44 15.30 -11.06
C ALA A 470 -4.83 15.96 -11.05
N HIS A 471 -5.01 17.06 -11.79
CA HIS A 471 -6.30 17.72 -11.99
C HIS A 471 -7.27 16.83 -12.77
N GLU A 472 -6.82 16.27 -13.89
CA GLU A 472 -7.62 15.36 -14.72
C GLU A 472 -8.05 14.09 -13.97
N LEU A 473 -7.16 13.54 -13.14
CA LEU A 473 -7.42 12.38 -12.31
C LEU A 473 -8.29 12.68 -11.07
N GLY A 474 -8.58 13.96 -10.77
CA GLY A 474 -9.23 14.34 -9.52
C GLY A 474 -8.40 14.00 -8.27
N ALA A 475 -7.08 13.90 -8.39
CA ALA A 475 -6.15 13.46 -7.35
C ALA A 475 -5.86 14.59 -6.35
N GLN A 476 -6.82 14.88 -5.46
CA GLN A 476 -6.79 16.05 -4.57
C GLN A 476 -5.59 16.05 -3.62
N THR A 477 -5.19 14.88 -3.11
CA THR A 477 -4.04 14.75 -2.21
C THR A 477 -2.74 15.14 -2.91
N GLN A 478 -2.54 14.65 -4.14
CA GLN A 478 -1.39 14.98 -4.96
C GLN A 478 -1.39 16.46 -5.37
N LEU A 479 -2.57 17.02 -5.70
CA LEU A 479 -2.71 18.45 -5.97
C LEU A 479 -2.34 19.30 -4.75
N ALA A 480 -2.75 18.92 -3.56
CA ALA A 480 -2.39 19.62 -2.32
C ALA A 480 -0.88 19.62 -2.07
N GLU A 481 -0.20 18.49 -2.32
CA GLU A 481 1.27 18.43 -2.21
C GLU A 481 1.98 19.23 -3.31
N LEU A 482 1.47 19.19 -4.56
CA LEU A 482 1.99 20.03 -5.64
C LEU A 482 1.85 21.51 -5.32
N GLN A 483 0.75 21.96 -4.70
CA GLN A 483 0.54 23.35 -4.28
C GLN A 483 1.56 23.84 -3.24
N ARG A 484 2.21 22.95 -2.52
CA ARG A 484 3.31 23.32 -1.60
C ARG A 484 4.58 23.70 -2.35
N ILE A 485 4.78 23.11 -3.53
CA ILE A 485 5.98 23.30 -4.37
C ILE A 485 5.76 24.42 -5.39
N VAL A 486 4.56 24.49 -5.97
CA VAL A 486 4.22 25.47 -7.01
C VAL A 486 2.99 26.28 -6.66
N GLU A 487 2.95 27.50 -7.16
CA GLU A 487 1.72 28.28 -7.29
C GLU A 487 1.02 27.85 -8.58
N ILE A 488 -0.17 27.24 -8.44
CA ILE A 488 -0.96 26.79 -9.59
C ILE A 488 -1.82 27.96 -10.07
N ARG A 489 -1.62 28.37 -11.31
CA ARG A 489 -2.39 29.45 -11.96
C ARG A 489 -3.53 28.92 -12.82
N ASP A 490 -3.26 27.87 -13.57
CA ASP A 490 -4.25 27.14 -14.36
C ASP A 490 -3.94 25.64 -14.28
N PRO A 491 -4.72 24.87 -13.50
CA PRO A 491 -4.44 23.45 -13.33
C PRO A 491 -4.69 22.65 -14.60
N ALA A 492 -5.69 23.00 -15.42
CA ALA A 492 -6.00 22.28 -16.65
C ALA A 492 -4.91 22.46 -17.72
N ALA A 493 -4.36 23.68 -17.83
CA ALA A 493 -3.26 23.98 -18.75
C ALA A 493 -1.87 23.65 -18.18
N GLY A 494 -1.78 23.26 -16.90
CA GLY A 494 -0.51 23.01 -16.23
C GLY A 494 0.35 24.27 -16.04
N HIS A 495 -0.28 25.46 -15.97
CA HIS A 495 0.44 26.70 -15.74
C HIS A 495 0.79 26.86 -14.26
N VAL A 496 2.08 26.79 -13.97
CA VAL A 496 2.59 26.83 -12.59
C VAL A 496 3.81 27.73 -12.47
N VAL A 497 4.05 28.21 -11.25
CA VAL A 497 5.26 28.97 -10.88
C VAL A 497 5.87 28.31 -9.64
N LEU A 498 7.17 28.03 -9.69
CA LEU A 498 7.88 27.48 -8.53
C LEU A 498 7.87 28.47 -7.38
N ARG A 499 7.48 28.01 -6.19
CA ARG A 499 7.52 28.84 -4.97
C ARG A 499 8.94 29.13 -4.51
N ASP A 500 9.12 30.22 -3.80
CA ASP A 500 10.39 30.51 -3.13
C ASP A 500 10.61 29.55 -1.95
N GLY A 501 11.87 29.19 -1.70
CA GLY A 501 12.26 28.37 -0.54
C GLY A 501 11.99 26.87 -0.69
N VAL A 502 11.53 26.39 -1.85
CA VAL A 502 11.35 24.94 -2.13
C VAL A 502 12.68 24.21 -1.99
N GLN A 503 12.66 23.08 -1.29
CA GLN A 503 13.81 22.23 -1.01
C GLN A 503 13.63 20.84 -1.64
N GLN A 504 14.70 20.05 -1.74
CA GLN A 504 14.65 18.69 -2.27
C GLN A 504 13.68 17.80 -1.47
N ILE A 505 13.59 18.00 -0.17
CA ILE A 505 12.68 17.23 0.69
C ILE A 505 11.20 17.37 0.29
N ASP A 506 10.79 18.53 -0.25
CA ASP A 506 9.41 18.74 -0.69
C ASP A 506 9.06 17.79 -1.86
N PHE A 507 10.04 17.48 -2.71
CA PHE A 507 9.88 16.48 -3.76
C PHE A 507 9.86 15.04 -3.21
N GLU A 508 10.59 14.74 -2.14
CA GLU A 508 10.53 13.41 -1.51
C GLU A 508 9.11 13.15 -0.97
N TYR A 509 8.48 14.14 -0.33
CA TYR A 509 7.08 14.06 0.07
C TYR A 509 6.15 13.84 -1.13
N LEU A 510 6.35 14.57 -2.22
CA LEU A 510 5.53 14.43 -3.42
C LEU A 510 5.69 13.05 -4.07
N ILE A 511 6.92 12.51 -4.16
CA ILE A 511 7.19 11.16 -4.66
C ILE A 511 6.43 10.12 -3.83
N THR A 512 6.52 10.21 -2.50
CA THR A 512 5.81 9.29 -1.61
C THR A 512 4.31 9.33 -1.84
N MET A 513 3.73 10.53 -1.92
CA MET A 513 2.29 10.70 -2.15
C MET A 513 1.85 10.27 -3.55
N SER A 514 2.75 10.31 -4.55
CA SER A 514 2.41 9.90 -5.91
C SER A 514 2.20 8.38 -6.06
N THR A 515 2.62 7.58 -5.09
CA THR A 515 2.37 6.12 -5.07
C THR A 515 0.95 5.76 -4.64
N HIS A 516 0.21 6.69 -4.03
CA HIS A 516 -1.19 6.52 -3.67
C HIS A 516 -2.06 6.89 -4.87
N THR A 517 -2.85 5.95 -5.33
CA THR A 517 -3.71 6.15 -6.50
C THR A 517 -5.15 6.43 -6.11
N THR A 518 -5.93 7.06 -6.99
CA THR A 518 -7.37 7.24 -6.79
C THR A 518 -8.13 6.02 -7.32
N GLN A 519 -9.37 5.83 -6.84
CA GLN A 519 -10.16 4.64 -7.21
C GLN A 519 -10.56 4.58 -8.69
N GLY A 520 -10.45 5.67 -9.44
CA GLY A 520 -10.90 5.74 -10.81
C GLY A 520 -12.38 6.11 -10.95
N PRO A 521 -12.90 6.19 -12.19
CA PRO A 521 -14.21 6.77 -12.49
C PRO A 521 -15.42 6.04 -11.88
N THR A 522 -15.23 4.87 -11.27
CA THR A 522 -16.29 4.12 -10.58
C THR A 522 -15.95 3.93 -9.11
N ALA A 523 -16.35 4.89 -8.27
CA ALA A 523 -16.19 4.80 -6.81
C ALA A 523 -16.88 3.56 -6.19
N ASP A 524 -17.89 3.00 -6.86
CA ASP A 524 -18.72 1.90 -6.36
C ASP A 524 -18.23 0.51 -6.79
N GLY A 525 -17.08 0.40 -7.47
CA GLY A 525 -16.56 -0.87 -7.99
C GLY A 525 -17.44 -1.48 -9.10
N ARG A 526 -18.39 -0.73 -9.65
CA ARG A 526 -19.07 -1.07 -10.90
C ARG A 526 -18.24 -0.49 -12.05
N PRO A 527 -17.98 -1.26 -13.12
CA PRO A 527 -17.30 -0.72 -14.28
C PRO A 527 -18.10 0.47 -14.85
N ALA A 528 -17.47 1.65 -15.00
CA ALA A 528 -18.07 2.73 -15.77
C ALA A 528 -18.19 2.25 -17.20
N GLY A 529 -19.36 2.34 -17.78
CA GLY A 529 -19.80 2.18 -19.18
C GLY A 529 -18.85 1.70 -20.28
N GLY A 530 -17.63 1.25 -19.98
CA GLY A 530 -16.86 0.36 -20.83
C GLY A 530 -17.69 -0.89 -21.05
N VAL A 531 -17.69 -1.47 -22.22
CA VAL A 531 -18.38 -2.72 -22.48
C VAL A 531 -18.02 -3.66 -21.33
N THR A 532 -18.87 -3.68 -20.31
CA THR A 532 -18.90 -4.76 -19.36
C THR A 532 -19.10 -5.96 -20.25
N VAL A 533 -18.08 -6.80 -20.40
CA VAL A 533 -18.35 -8.16 -20.83
C VAL A 533 -19.37 -8.59 -19.78
N GLN A 534 -20.66 -8.55 -20.15
CA GLN A 534 -21.71 -9.04 -19.28
C GLN A 534 -21.21 -10.41 -18.84
N PRO A 535 -21.35 -10.79 -17.56
CA PRO A 535 -20.98 -12.11 -17.15
C PRO A 535 -21.55 -13.02 -18.21
N VAL A 536 -20.66 -13.63 -19.01
CA VAL A 536 -21.06 -14.45 -20.15
C VAL A 536 -22.06 -15.41 -19.56
N ALA A 537 -23.31 -15.33 -19.97
CA ALA A 537 -24.40 -16.02 -19.35
C ALA A 537 -24.09 -17.52 -19.39
N GLY A 538 -23.58 -18.05 -18.29
CA GLY A 538 -23.18 -19.41 -18.08
C GLY A 538 -21.75 -19.73 -18.50
N LEU A 539 -20.97 -20.21 -17.52
CA LEU A 539 -19.79 -21.02 -17.76
C LEU A 539 -20.25 -22.48 -17.91
N THR A 540 -19.70 -23.21 -18.89
CA THR A 540 -19.90 -24.65 -19.04
C THR A 540 -18.55 -25.36 -18.88
N ASP A 541 -18.60 -26.61 -18.40
CA ASP A 541 -17.40 -27.43 -18.31
C ASP A 541 -17.07 -28.04 -19.67
N CYS A 542 -15.82 -27.98 -20.08
CA CYS A 542 -15.35 -28.64 -21.28
C CYS A 542 -15.51 -30.17 -21.11
N PRO A 543 -16.19 -30.87 -22.03
CA PRO A 543 -16.42 -32.31 -21.88
C PRO A 543 -15.13 -33.14 -21.94
N ASN A 544 -14.04 -32.58 -22.48
CA ASN A 544 -12.77 -33.29 -22.62
C ASN A 544 -11.79 -33.07 -21.47
N CYS A 545 -11.71 -31.84 -20.91
CA CYS A 545 -10.72 -31.52 -19.88
C CYS A 545 -11.31 -30.86 -18.62
N HIS A 546 -12.63 -30.76 -18.54
CA HIS A 546 -13.40 -30.23 -17.41
C HIS A 546 -13.06 -28.81 -16.96
N VAL A 547 -12.29 -28.06 -17.77
CA VAL A 547 -12.03 -26.64 -17.52
C VAL A 547 -13.30 -25.86 -17.85
N ARG A 548 -13.64 -24.91 -16.97
CA ARG A 548 -14.76 -24.00 -17.20
C ARG A 548 -14.46 -23.04 -18.34
N VAL A 549 -15.36 -22.96 -19.28
CA VAL A 549 -15.27 -22.13 -20.47
C VAL A 549 -16.56 -21.35 -20.66
N PRO A 550 -16.56 -20.17 -21.29
CA PRO A 550 -17.78 -19.47 -21.65
C PRO A 550 -18.71 -20.38 -22.44
N SER A 551 -20.01 -20.38 -22.13
CA SER A 551 -20.99 -21.19 -22.86
C SER A 551 -21.11 -20.83 -24.35
N THR A 552 -20.59 -19.64 -24.73
CA THR A 552 -20.49 -19.14 -26.11
C THR A 552 -19.17 -19.53 -26.79
N ALA A 553 -18.21 -20.12 -26.06
CA ALA A 553 -16.93 -20.51 -26.65
C ALA A 553 -17.10 -21.65 -27.66
N LYS A 554 -16.56 -21.46 -28.86
CA LYS A 554 -16.57 -22.50 -29.90
C LYS A 554 -15.57 -23.63 -29.63
N PHE A 555 -14.45 -23.29 -28.94
CA PHE A 555 -13.39 -24.23 -28.62
C PHE A 555 -12.96 -24.08 -27.16
N CYS A 556 -12.57 -25.17 -26.54
CA CYS A 556 -11.95 -25.12 -25.24
C CYS A 556 -10.53 -24.49 -25.33
N PRO A 557 -10.21 -23.39 -24.63
CA PRO A 557 -8.91 -22.77 -24.69
C PRO A 557 -7.80 -23.66 -24.10
N ASN A 558 -8.18 -24.59 -23.23
CA ASN A 558 -7.25 -25.52 -22.60
C ASN A 558 -6.81 -26.68 -23.48
N CYS A 559 -7.80 -27.42 -24.06
CA CYS A 559 -7.50 -28.65 -24.79
C CYS A 559 -7.87 -28.58 -26.27
N ARG A 560 -8.35 -27.45 -26.79
CA ARG A 560 -8.83 -27.22 -28.16
C ARG A 560 -9.99 -28.11 -28.58
N HIS A 561 -10.68 -28.72 -27.62
CA HIS A 561 -11.89 -29.49 -27.91
C HIS A 561 -12.98 -28.58 -28.46
N LEU A 562 -13.62 -28.97 -29.58
CA LEU A 562 -14.75 -28.25 -30.17
C LEU A 562 -15.94 -28.34 -29.21
N LEU A 563 -16.41 -27.20 -28.74
CA LEU A 563 -17.60 -27.09 -27.91
C LEU A 563 -18.77 -26.89 -28.84
N ALA A 564 -19.70 -27.88 -28.91
CA ALA A 564 -20.83 -27.80 -29.78
C ALA A 564 -21.65 -26.52 -29.51
N PRO A 565 -22.08 -25.77 -30.56
CA PRO A 565 -22.98 -24.65 -30.38
C PRO A 565 -24.31 -25.22 -29.81
N ARG A 566 -24.78 -24.66 -28.68
CA ARG A 566 -26.14 -24.89 -28.25
C ARG A 566 -27.05 -24.27 -29.30
N VAL A 567 -27.75 -25.10 -30.06
CA VAL A 567 -28.89 -24.67 -30.85
C VAL A 567 -29.94 -24.23 -29.83
N GLU A 568 -30.23 -22.93 -29.78
CA GLU A 568 -31.41 -22.46 -29.07
C GLU A 568 -32.62 -23.18 -29.68
N ALA A 569 -33.33 -23.92 -28.84
CA ALA A 569 -34.61 -24.55 -29.24
C ALA A 569 -35.63 -23.43 -29.52
N PRO A 570 -36.45 -23.58 -30.55
CA PRO A 570 -37.40 -22.57 -31.02
C PRO A 570 -38.46 -22.19 -29.97
#